data_7b45ba3e6e900cac6619479c13e42edb
#
_entry.id   7b45ba3e6e900cac6619479c13e42edb
#
_cell.length_a   1.000
_cell.length_b   1.000
_cell.length_c   1.000
_cell.angle_alpha   90.00
_cell.angle_beta   90.00
_cell.angle_gamma   90.00
#
_symmetry.space_group_name_H-M   'P 1'
#
loop_
_entity.id
_entity.type
_entity.pdbx_description
1 polymer ?
#
loop_
_entity_poly.entity_id
_entity_poly.type
_entity_poly.pdbx_seq_one_letter_code
_entity_poly.pdbx_strand_id
1 'polypeptide(L)'
;MKKYILILTLFFGSFSLVNAQGGGDKENKKEKIEALKIAFITQKLELSADEAQKFWPVYNRYEAEIWQVIKDNKTGGDALDNEEKLLNVKKKYRNEFNKVIGQPKTTTLFNSEREFRGVLMRQLKGKHDGKPS
;
A
#
# COMPACT_ATOMS: atom_id res chain seq x y z
N MET A 1 -6.42 13.62 24.48
CA MET A 1 -5.29 13.30 23.60
C MET A 1 -4.55 12.01 23.98
N LYS A 2 -4.51 11.64 25.25
CA LYS A 2 -3.85 10.38 25.67
C LYS A 2 -4.66 9.11 25.34
N LYS A 3 -5.96 9.22 25.05
CA LYS A 3 -6.81 8.07 24.73
C LYS A 3 -6.57 7.49 23.33
N TYR A 4 -6.01 8.27 22.43
CA TYR A 4 -5.79 7.84 21.04
C TYR A 4 -4.47 7.09 20.84
N ILE A 5 -3.51 7.34 21.72
CA ILE A 5 -2.20 6.66 21.70
C ILE A 5 -2.32 5.20 22.14
N LEU A 6 -3.25 4.92 23.06
CA LEU A 6 -3.49 3.57 23.58
C LEU A 6 -4.17 2.64 22.56
N ILE A 7 -4.97 3.21 21.65
CA ILE A 7 -5.65 2.43 20.61
C ILE A 7 -4.68 2.06 19.48
N LEU A 8 -3.69 2.93 19.22
CA LEU A 8 -2.65 2.65 18.22
C LEU A 8 -1.74 1.50 18.66
N THR A 9 -1.49 1.37 19.96
CA THR A 9 -0.67 0.28 20.51
C THR A 9 -1.38 -1.06 20.51
N LEU A 10 -2.71 -1.07 20.58
CA LEU A 10 -3.47 -2.32 20.52
C LEU A 10 -3.58 -2.90 19.10
N PHE A 11 -3.48 -2.05 18.09
CA PHE A 11 -3.50 -2.52 16.70
C PHE A 11 -2.15 -3.12 16.27
N PHE A 12 -1.07 -2.70 16.93
CA PHE A 12 0.27 -3.24 16.67
C PHE A 12 0.53 -4.55 17.43
N GLY A 13 -0.28 -4.84 18.46
CA GLY A 13 -0.09 -6.02 19.27
C GLY A 13 -0.64 -7.33 18.70
N SER A 14 -1.38 -7.25 17.59
CA SER A 14 -1.94 -8.46 16.97
C SER A 14 -1.16 -8.93 15.75
N PHE A 15 0.00 -8.31 15.48
CA PHE A 15 0.93 -8.91 14.55
C PHE A 15 1.67 -10.02 15.29
N SER A 16 0.93 -11.06 15.61
CA SER A 16 1.53 -12.30 16.04
C SER A 16 2.53 -12.68 14.96
N LEU A 17 3.76 -12.80 15.37
CA LEU A 17 4.80 -13.49 14.67
C LEU A 17 4.25 -14.85 14.22
N VAL A 18 3.58 -14.88 13.10
CA VAL A 18 3.44 -16.12 12.40
C VAL A 18 4.84 -16.37 11.84
N ASN A 19 5.58 -17.18 12.54
CA ASN A 19 6.78 -17.76 12.01
C ASN A 19 6.40 -18.49 10.73
N ALA A 20 6.48 -17.79 9.63
CA ALA A 20 6.39 -18.40 8.33
C ALA A 20 7.70 -19.15 8.07
N GLN A 21 7.87 -20.26 8.73
CA GLN A 21 8.88 -21.21 8.34
C GLN A 21 8.42 -21.85 7.04
N GLY A 22 9.02 -21.43 5.93
CA GLY A 22 8.78 -22.07 4.67
C GLY A 22 8.33 -21.18 3.53
N GLY A 23 8.14 -19.89 3.78
CA GLY A 23 7.99 -18.94 2.69
C GLY A 23 9.37 -18.58 2.15
N GLY A 24 9.61 -18.79 0.87
CA GLY A 24 10.85 -18.37 0.24
C GLY A 24 11.10 -16.88 0.42
N ASP A 25 12.33 -16.45 0.19
CA ASP A 25 12.80 -15.07 0.28
C ASP A 25 11.89 -14.06 -0.44
N LYS A 26 11.13 -14.51 -1.43
CA LYS A 26 10.20 -13.68 -2.20
C LYS A 26 8.99 -13.23 -1.39
N GLU A 27 8.41 -14.11 -0.57
CA GLU A 27 7.28 -13.75 0.29
C GLU A 27 7.70 -12.80 1.40
N ASN A 28 8.84 -13.03 2.00
CA ASN A 28 9.41 -12.14 3.03
C ASN A 28 9.66 -10.73 2.48
N LYS A 29 10.15 -10.62 1.25
CA LYS A 29 10.36 -9.32 0.60
C LYS A 29 9.05 -8.61 0.33
N LYS A 30 8.03 -9.34 -0.14
CA LYS A 30 6.70 -8.80 -0.40
C LYS A 30 6.07 -8.26 0.88
N GLU A 31 6.12 -9.02 1.96
CA GLU A 31 5.59 -8.60 3.26
C GLU A 31 6.31 -7.37 3.80
N LYS A 32 7.63 -7.30 3.65
CA LYS A 32 8.41 -6.12 4.06
C LYS A 32 8.03 -4.89 3.26
N ILE A 33 7.87 -5.03 1.96
CA ILE A 33 7.47 -3.93 1.08
C ILE A 33 6.07 -3.44 1.45
N GLU A 34 5.14 -4.34 1.71
CA GLU A 34 3.78 -3.99 2.15
C GLU A 34 3.80 -3.24 3.49
N ALA A 35 4.58 -3.73 4.46
CA ALA A 35 4.71 -3.08 5.76
C ALA A 35 5.30 -1.67 5.62
N LEU A 36 6.32 -1.50 4.79
CA LEU A 36 6.93 -0.20 4.52
C LEU A 36 5.94 0.75 3.83
N LYS A 37 5.15 0.24 2.91
CA LYS A 37 4.13 1.02 2.22
C LYS A 37 3.05 1.50 3.18
N ILE A 38 2.55 0.63 4.04
CA ILE A 38 1.54 0.96 5.05
C ILE A 38 2.08 2.04 5.99
N ALA A 39 3.31 1.88 6.48
CA ALA A 39 3.95 2.86 7.34
C ALA A 39 4.13 4.21 6.64
N PHE A 40 4.54 4.19 5.38
CA PHE A 40 4.72 5.39 4.58
C PHE A 40 3.41 6.15 4.36
N ILE A 41 2.37 5.43 3.97
CA ILE A 41 1.04 6.01 3.75
C ILE A 41 0.45 6.54 5.05
N THR A 42 0.56 5.78 6.14
CA THR A 42 0.08 6.19 7.45
C THR A 42 0.70 7.52 7.87
N GLN A 43 2.01 7.65 7.68
CA GLN A 43 2.73 8.87 8.01
C GLN A 43 2.29 10.05 7.13
N LYS A 44 2.12 9.82 5.84
CA LYS A 44 1.76 10.88 4.89
C LYS A 44 0.32 11.36 5.05
N LEU A 45 -0.61 10.47 5.36
CA LEU A 45 -2.02 10.82 5.45
C LEU A 45 -2.41 11.40 6.81
N GLU A 46 -1.62 11.15 7.85
CA GLU A 46 -1.92 11.60 9.22
C GLU A 46 -3.37 11.29 9.61
N LEU A 47 -3.77 10.03 9.42
CA LEU A 47 -5.14 9.61 9.68
C LEU A 47 -5.47 9.65 11.16
N SER A 48 -6.67 10.15 11.50
CA SER A 48 -7.24 9.97 12.84
C SER A 48 -7.59 8.49 13.04
N ALA A 49 -7.83 8.10 14.30
CA ALA A 49 -8.24 6.73 14.60
C ALA A 49 -9.52 6.32 13.87
N ASP A 50 -10.50 7.23 13.83
CA ASP A 50 -11.77 7.02 13.10
C ASP A 50 -11.53 6.87 11.60
N GLU A 51 -10.74 7.75 11.02
CA GLU A 51 -10.40 7.68 9.60
C GLU A 51 -9.67 6.39 9.26
N ALA A 52 -8.72 5.98 10.10
CA ALA A 52 -7.95 4.76 9.90
C ALA A 52 -8.85 3.52 9.91
N GLN A 53 -9.80 3.44 10.84
CA GLN A 53 -10.72 2.30 10.92
C GLN A 53 -11.56 2.14 9.67
N LYS A 54 -11.94 3.25 9.03
CA LYS A 54 -12.75 3.25 7.82
C LYS A 54 -11.89 3.13 6.56
N PHE A 55 -10.69 3.67 6.60
CA PHE A 55 -9.79 3.73 5.46
C PHE A 55 -9.19 2.36 5.09
N TRP A 56 -8.61 1.67 6.08
CA TRP A 56 -7.86 0.44 5.79
C TRP A 56 -8.69 -0.67 5.16
N PRO A 57 -9.95 -0.92 5.54
CA PRO A 57 -10.78 -1.90 4.84
C PRO A 57 -10.99 -1.54 3.35
N VAL A 58 -11.20 -0.26 3.05
CA VAL A 58 -11.34 0.21 1.67
C VAL A 58 -10.02 0.06 0.91
N TYR A 59 -8.92 0.43 1.54
CA TYR A 59 -7.58 0.31 0.96
C TYR A 59 -7.23 -1.14 0.63
N ASN A 60 -7.57 -2.06 1.52
CA ASN A 60 -7.32 -3.49 1.30
C ASN A 60 -8.10 -4.02 0.10
N ARG A 61 -9.35 -3.59 -0.07
CA ARG A 61 -10.15 -3.96 -1.25
C ARG A 61 -9.57 -3.35 -2.52
N TYR A 62 -9.15 -2.10 -2.45
CA TYR A 62 -8.48 -1.43 -3.55
C TYR A 62 -7.23 -2.18 -4.00
N GLU A 63 -6.36 -2.52 -3.08
CA GLU A 63 -5.15 -3.28 -3.38
C GLU A 63 -5.46 -4.65 -3.99
N ALA A 64 -6.47 -5.34 -3.48
CA ALA A 64 -6.87 -6.64 -4.02
C ALA A 64 -7.28 -6.53 -5.49
N GLU A 65 -8.05 -5.50 -5.83
CA GLU A 65 -8.44 -5.27 -7.22
C GLU A 65 -7.25 -4.88 -8.11
N ILE A 66 -6.34 -4.05 -7.61
CA ILE A 66 -5.11 -3.70 -8.32
C ILE A 66 -4.27 -4.96 -8.61
N TRP A 67 -4.08 -5.80 -7.61
CA TRP A 67 -3.34 -7.05 -7.78
C TRP A 67 -4.01 -7.99 -8.77
N GLN A 68 -5.34 -8.05 -8.77
CA GLN A 68 -6.08 -8.87 -9.72
C GLN A 68 -5.82 -8.42 -11.15
N VAL A 69 -5.85 -7.11 -11.42
CA VAL A 69 -5.54 -6.57 -12.74
C VAL A 69 -4.10 -6.88 -13.15
N ILE A 70 -3.14 -6.70 -12.24
CA ILE A 70 -1.73 -7.00 -12.52
C ILE A 70 -1.55 -8.49 -12.85
N LYS A 71 -2.22 -9.36 -12.10
CA LYS A 71 -2.16 -10.81 -12.30
C LYS A 71 -2.74 -11.21 -13.65
N ASP A 72 -3.88 -10.64 -14.02
CA ASP A 72 -4.53 -10.89 -15.29
C ASP A 72 -3.66 -10.41 -16.47
N ASN A 73 -2.93 -9.33 -16.28
CA ASN A 73 -2.03 -8.78 -17.29
C ASN A 73 -0.86 -9.71 -17.62
N LYS A 74 -0.43 -10.52 -16.67
CA LYS A 74 0.66 -11.48 -16.88
C LYS A 74 0.26 -12.63 -17.82
N THR A 75 -1.04 -12.86 -17.97
CA THR A 75 -1.56 -13.95 -18.81
C THR A 75 -1.85 -13.52 -20.25
N GLY A 76 -1.63 -12.26 -20.57
CA GLY A 76 -1.81 -11.70 -21.90
C GLY A 76 -2.66 -10.45 -21.87
N GLY A 77 -2.59 -9.67 -22.92
CA GLY A 77 -3.37 -8.45 -23.05
C GLY A 77 -2.52 -7.30 -23.56
N ASP A 78 -3.19 -6.31 -24.10
CA ASP A 78 -2.58 -5.08 -24.58
C ASP A 78 -2.16 -4.22 -23.37
N ALA A 79 -0.96 -3.68 -23.42
CA ALA A 79 -0.42 -2.81 -22.38
C ALA A 79 -1.33 -1.60 -22.10
N LEU A 80 -1.92 -1.03 -23.15
CA LEU A 80 -2.83 0.12 -23.01
C LEU A 80 -4.14 -0.26 -22.31
N ASP A 81 -4.70 -1.41 -22.65
CA ASP A 81 -5.89 -1.93 -21.97
C ASP A 81 -5.64 -2.17 -20.49
N ASN A 82 -4.46 -2.65 -20.18
CA ASN A 82 -4.05 -2.93 -18.81
C ASN A 82 -3.89 -1.64 -18.00
N GLU A 83 -3.29 -0.61 -18.59
CA GLU A 83 -3.20 0.71 -17.97
C GLU A 83 -4.57 1.32 -17.75
N GLU A 84 -5.48 1.16 -18.70
CA GLU A 84 -6.85 1.64 -18.57
C GLU A 84 -7.59 0.93 -17.43
N LYS A 85 -7.45 -0.37 -17.31
CA LYS A 85 -8.05 -1.15 -16.21
C LYS A 85 -7.55 -0.68 -14.86
N LEU A 86 -6.24 -0.46 -14.73
CA LEU A 86 -5.65 0.06 -13.49
C LEU A 86 -6.18 1.45 -13.17
N LEU A 87 -6.26 2.31 -14.18
CA LEU A 87 -6.78 3.67 -14.00
C LEU A 87 -8.25 3.64 -13.58
N ASN A 88 -9.04 2.76 -14.15
CA ASN A 88 -10.45 2.62 -13.81
C ASN A 88 -10.65 2.18 -12.37
N VAL A 89 -9.85 1.24 -11.89
CA VAL A 89 -9.86 0.83 -10.47
C VAL A 89 -9.53 2.03 -9.58
N LYS A 90 -8.49 2.77 -9.90
CA LYS A 90 -8.07 3.96 -9.14
C LYS A 90 -9.17 5.02 -9.10
N LYS A 91 -9.82 5.29 -10.21
CA LYS A 91 -10.92 6.26 -10.29
C LYS A 91 -12.13 5.83 -9.46
N LYS A 92 -12.46 4.55 -9.52
CA LYS A 92 -13.55 3.97 -8.72
C LYS A 92 -13.29 4.18 -7.22
N TYR A 93 -12.12 3.80 -6.76
CA TYR A 93 -11.76 3.91 -5.34
C TYR A 93 -11.47 5.35 -4.92
N ARG A 94 -11.08 6.22 -5.82
CA ARG A 94 -10.94 7.65 -5.51
C ARG A 94 -12.23 8.20 -4.90
N ASN A 95 -13.37 7.84 -5.45
CA ASN A 95 -14.66 8.27 -4.92
C ASN A 95 -14.94 7.70 -3.54
N GLU A 96 -14.60 6.43 -3.30
CA GLU A 96 -14.76 5.81 -1.99
C GLU A 96 -13.83 6.43 -0.95
N PHE A 97 -12.58 6.67 -1.30
CA PHE A 97 -11.63 7.33 -0.42
C PHE A 97 -12.05 8.76 -0.08
N ASN A 98 -12.57 9.49 -1.04
CA ASN A 98 -13.07 10.84 -0.80
C ASN A 98 -14.15 10.87 0.27
N LYS A 99 -15.01 9.85 0.33
CA LYS A 99 -16.06 9.74 1.35
C LYS A 99 -15.48 9.42 2.74
N VAL A 100 -14.37 8.74 2.79
CA VAL A 100 -13.79 8.25 4.05
C VAL A 100 -12.80 9.24 4.64
N ILE A 101 -11.89 9.77 3.83
CA ILE A 101 -10.79 10.62 4.30
C ILE A 101 -10.79 12.02 3.68
N GLY A 102 -11.72 12.30 2.78
CA GLY A 102 -11.83 13.59 2.11
C GLY A 102 -10.88 13.71 0.91
N GLN A 103 -11.21 14.67 0.04
CA GLN A 103 -10.48 14.88 -1.21
C GLN A 103 -8.98 15.22 -0.98
N PRO A 104 -8.61 16.11 -0.04
CA PRO A 104 -7.19 16.43 0.16
C PRO A 104 -6.35 15.21 0.53
N LYS A 105 -6.82 14.39 1.46
CA LYS A 105 -6.09 13.18 1.87
C LYS A 105 -6.10 12.11 0.78
N THR A 106 -7.15 12.03 -0.01
CA THR A 106 -7.19 11.12 -1.17
C THR A 106 -6.14 11.50 -2.21
N THR A 107 -6.00 12.79 -2.50
CA THR A 107 -4.94 13.28 -3.38
C THR A 107 -3.57 12.93 -2.82
N THR A 108 -3.37 13.14 -1.52
CA THR A 108 -2.13 12.78 -0.84
C THR A 108 -1.87 11.27 -0.92
N LEU A 109 -2.91 10.46 -0.81
CA LEU A 109 -2.79 9.00 -0.93
C LEU A 109 -2.19 8.58 -2.27
N PHE A 110 -2.76 9.04 -3.38
CA PHE A 110 -2.27 8.65 -4.70
C PHE A 110 -0.88 9.22 -5.00
N ASN A 111 -0.60 10.42 -4.54
CA ASN A 111 0.74 11.00 -4.64
C ASN A 111 1.75 10.20 -3.80
N SER A 112 1.34 9.78 -2.61
CA SER A 112 2.20 8.98 -1.71
C SER A 112 2.51 7.61 -2.29
N GLU A 113 1.55 6.98 -2.94
CA GLU A 113 1.79 5.70 -3.63
C GLU A 113 2.82 5.86 -4.75
N ARG A 114 2.72 6.94 -5.52
CA ARG A 114 3.69 7.24 -6.58
C ARG A 114 5.09 7.51 -6.00
N GLU A 115 5.14 8.31 -4.94
CA GLU A 115 6.39 8.65 -4.25
C GLU A 115 7.04 7.38 -3.67
N PHE A 116 6.25 6.53 -3.03
CA PHE A 116 6.74 5.27 -2.48
C PHE A 116 7.35 4.36 -3.55
N ARG A 117 6.69 4.24 -4.70
CA ARG A 117 7.24 3.46 -5.81
C ARG A 117 8.57 4.02 -6.28
N GLY A 118 8.68 5.35 -6.35
CA GLY A 118 9.94 6.01 -6.72
C GLY A 118 11.05 5.74 -5.72
N VAL A 119 10.76 5.82 -4.43
CA VAL A 119 11.72 5.50 -3.37
C VAL A 119 12.16 4.04 -3.44
N LEU A 120 11.19 3.14 -3.59
CA LEU A 120 11.46 1.70 -3.69
C LEU A 120 12.35 1.37 -4.88
N MET A 121 12.05 1.94 -6.05
CA MET A 121 12.84 1.71 -7.27
C MET A 121 14.28 2.24 -7.11
N ARG A 122 14.46 3.38 -6.48
CA ARG A 122 15.80 3.93 -6.21
C ARG A 122 16.58 3.04 -5.26
N GLN A 123 15.94 2.50 -4.23
CA GLN A 123 16.60 1.59 -3.29
C GLN A 123 17.01 0.28 -3.95
N LEU A 124 16.14 -0.28 -4.80
CA LEU A 124 16.45 -1.49 -5.54
C LEU A 124 17.60 -1.27 -6.51
N LYS A 125 17.59 -0.14 -7.19
CA LYS A 125 18.67 0.25 -8.11
C LYS A 125 19.98 0.50 -7.37
N GLY A 126 19.92 1.18 -6.23
CA GLY A 126 21.09 1.44 -5.38
C GLY A 126 21.74 0.17 -4.85
N LYS A 127 20.95 -0.86 -4.53
CA LYS A 127 21.48 -2.16 -4.12
C LYS A 127 22.12 -2.92 -5.27
N HIS A 128 21.67 -2.66 -6.50
CA HIS A 128 22.23 -3.30 -7.69
C HIS A 128 23.53 -2.64 -8.13
N ASP A 129 23.61 -1.32 -8.01
CA ASP A 129 24.79 -0.51 -8.38
C ASP A 129 25.80 -0.40 -7.23
N GLY A 130 25.35 -0.56 -5.99
CA GLY A 130 26.17 -0.51 -4.78
C GLY A 130 26.83 -1.84 -4.45
N LYS A 131 27.40 -2.50 -5.42
CA LYS A 131 28.16 -3.71 -5.18
C LYS A 131 29.44 -3.33 -4.43
N PRO A 132 29.63 -3.79 -3.19
CA PRO A 132 30.91 -3.59 -2.55
C PRO A 132 31.96 -4.36 -3.34
N SER A 133 32.94 -3.64 -3.77
CA SER A 133 34.16 -4.22 -4.33
C SER A 133 34.87 -5.04 -3.29
#